data_d4df9b9369ed005efd46ef1fd08b5917
#
_entry.id   d4df9b9369ed005efd46ef1fd08b5917
#
_cell.length_a   1.000
_cell.length_b   1.000
_cell.length_c   1.000
_cell.angle_alpha   90.00
_cell.angle_beta   90.00
_cell.angle_gamma   90.00
#
_symmetry.space_group_name_H-M   'P 1'
#
loop_
_entity.id
_entity.type
_entity.pdbx_description
1 polymer ?
#
loop_
_entity_poly.entity_id
_entity_poly.type
_entity_poly.pdbx_seq_one_letter_code
_entity_poly.pdbx_strand_id
1 'polypeptide(L)'
;MEGNGERLMALAEPTCVSEDARARIALAPLSLTLRAGLYLYFGCWTDAHEAAQAVNTREGSYWHAIAHRQEPDAGNASYWFGQVGRHPIFAELEEIANDPALKPWNPRAFIQMCESACSQPGSALERRCQELQRAEWQLLFDYCARDAAAV
;
A
#
# COMPACT_ATOMS: atom_id res chain seq x y z
N MET A 1 -9.73 -19.69 13.32
CA MET A 1 -10.75 -19.16 12.43
C MET A 1 -10.06 -18.29 11.39
N GLU A 2 -9.95 -18.78 10.20
CA GLU A 2 -9.36 -18.04 9.11
C GLU A 2 -10.25 -16.84 8.81
N GLY A 3 -9.73 -15.62 9.00
CA GLY A 3 -10.45 -14.42 8.58
C GLY A 3 -10.64 -14.50 7.08
N ASN A 4 -11.81 -14.46 6.60
CA ASN A 4 -12.33 -14.33 5.23
C ASN A 4 -11.37 -14.59 4.04
N GLY A 5 -10.29 -15.35 4.21
CA GLY A 5 -9.33 -15.64 3.15
C GLY A 5 -8.52 -14.43 2.67
N GLU A 6 -8.60 -13.30 3.35
CA GLU A 6 -7.83 -12.12 2.99
C GLU A 6 -6.38 -12.29 3.40
N ARG A 7 -5.51 -12.33 2.39
CA ARG A 7 -4.08 -12.41 2.63
C ARG A 7 -3.55 -11.04 3.04
N LEU A 8 -2.74 -11.02 4.09
CA LEU A 8 -2.07 -9.80 4.53
C LEU A 8 -0.71 -9.66 3.83
N MET A 9 -0.40 -8.43 3.45
CA MET A 9 0.88 -8.10 2.81
C MET A 9 1.96 -7.93 3.87
N ALA A 10 3.20 -8.31 3.53
CA ALA A 10 4.35 -8.05 4.38
C ALA A 10 4.55 -6.55 4.58
N LEU A 11 4.97 -6.15 5.77
CA LEU A 11 5.30 -4.75 6.06
C LEU A 11 6.69 -4.36 5.54
N ALA A 12 7.58 -5.32 5.42
CA ALA A 12 8.95 -5.09 4.97
C ALA A 12 9.45 -6.26 4.13
N GLU A 13 10.28 -5.94 3.15
CA GLU A 13 10.97 -6.90 2.29
C GLU A 13 10.05 -7.96 1.69
N PRO A 14 8.96 -7.55 1.01
CA PRO A 14 8.02 -8.51 0.44
C PRO A 14 8.68 -9.37 -0.64
N THR A 15 8.17 -10.59 -0.79
CA THR A 15 8.57 -11.46 -1.89
C THR A 15 7.35 -11.74 -2.77
N CYS A 16 7.56 -11.88 -4.07
CA CYS A 16 6.47 -12.16 -4.99
C CYS A 16 5.87 -13.55 -4.66
N VAL A 17 4.60 -13.56 -4.24
CA VAL A 17 3.97 -14.78 -3.73
C VAL A 17 3.39 -15.67 -4.82
N SER A 18 3.30 -15.18 -6.06
CA SER A 18 2.73 -15.94 -7.17
C SER A 18 3.26 -15.43 -8.51
N GLU A 19 4.10 -16.23 -9.14
CA GLU A 19 4.58 -15.93 -10.51
C GLU A 19 3.43 -15.99 -11.52
N ASP A 20 2.44 -16.83 -11.28
CA ASP A 20 1.24 -16.91 -12.12
C ASP A 20 0.45 -15.59 -12.06
N ALA A 21 0.22 -15.07 -10.85
CA ALA A 21 -0.44 -13.79 -10.68
C ALA A 21 0.35 -12.67 -11.34
N ARG A 22 1.67 -12.64 -11.17
CA ARG A 22 2.57 -11.66 -11.78
C ARG A 22 2.42 -11.66 -13.31
N ALA A 23 2.44 -12.83 -13.91
CA ALA A 23 2.29 -12.97 -15.35
C ALA A 23 0.91 -12.50 -15.84
N ARG A 24 -0.14 -12.81 -15.09
CA ARG A 24 -1.51 -12.40 -15.43
C ARG A 24 -1.68 -10.89 -15.34
N ILE A 25 -1.10 -10.27 -14.32
CA ILE A 25 -1.14 -8.81 -14.15
C ILE A 25 -0.46 -8.13 -15.33
N ALA A 26 0.69 -8.65 -15.75
CA ALA A 26 1.46 -8.09 -16.88
C ALA A 26 0.67 -8.11 -18.18
N LEU A 27 -0.19 -9.12 -18.37
CA LEU A 27 -0.94 -9.32 -19.61
C LEU A 27 -2.36 -8.73 -19.54
N ALA A 28 -2.86 -8.39 -18.37
CA ALA A 28 -4.21 -7.90 -18.20
C ALA A 28 -4.38 -6.50 -18.83
N PRO A 29 -5.57 -6.17 -19.38
CA PRO A 29 -5.83 -4.84 -19.96
C PRO A 29 -6.11 -3.81 -18.85
N LEU A 30 -5.13 -3.58 -17.99
CA LEU A 30 -5.23 -2.68 -16.85
C LEU A 30 -4.30 -1.48 -17.03
N SER A 31 -4.67 -0.35 -16.44
CA SER A 31 -3.78 0.81 -16.37
C SER A 31 -2.55 0.48 -15.53
N LEU A 32 -1.47 1.22 -15.71
CA LEU A 32 -0.28 1.07 -14.87
C LEU A 32 -0.58 1.36 -13.40
N THR A 33 -1.51 2.28 -13.12
CA THR A 33 -1.92 2.60 -11.76
C THR A 33 -2.53 1.38 -11.06
N LEU A 34 -3.43 0.68 -11.73
CA LEU A 34 -4.05 -0.53 -11.17
C LEU A 34 -3.06 -1.68 -11.08
N ARG A 35 -2.17 -1.81 -12.08
CA ARG A 35 -1.12 -2.83 -12.03
C ARG A 35 -0.19 -2.64 -10.85
N ALA A 36 0.21 -1.40 -10.57
CA ALA A 36 1.05 -1.10 -9.41
C ALA A 36 0.43 -1.62 -8.12
N GLY A 37 -0.86 -1.33 -7.92
CA GLY A 37 -1.58 -1.82 -6.75
C GLY A 37 -1.62 -3.34 -6.66
N LEU A 38 -1.90 -4.01 -7.78
CA LEU A 38 -1.95 -5.47 -7.80
C LEU A 38 -0.58 -6.11 -7.56
N TYR A 39 0.48 -5.57 -8.15
CA TYR A 39 1.82 -6.07 -7.89
C TYR A 39 2.18 -5.93 -6.40
N LEU A 40 1.82 -4.81 -5.77
CA LEU A 40 2.05 -4.64 -4.33
C LEU A 40 1.30 -5.70 -3.52
N TYR A 41 0.04 -5.95 -3.87
CA TYR A 41 -0.75 -6.96 -3.17
C TYR A 41 -0.09 -8.32 -3.18
N PHE A 42 0.50 -8.71 -4.30
CA PHE A 42 1.17 -9.99 -4.45
C PHE A 42 2.65 -9.97 -4.05
N GLY A 43 3.14 -8.86 -3.54
CA GLY A 43 4.51 -8.74 -3.05
C GLY A 43 5.58 -8.63 -4.15
N CYS A 44 5.17 -8.42 -5.40
CA CYS A 44 6.08 -8.29 -6.54
C CYS A 44 6.62 -6.85 -6.57
N TRP A 45 7.55 -6.58 -5.67
CA TRP A 45 8.00 -5.22 -5.35
C TRP A 45 8.61 -4.48 -6.53
N THR A 46 9.52 -5.11 -7.26
CA THR A 46 10.19 -4.48 -8.41
C THR A 46 9.18 -4.05 -9.47
N ASP A 47 8.25 -4.95 -9.80
CA ASP A 47 7.20 -4.64 -10.80
C ASP A 47 6.29 -3.51 -10.31
N ALA A 48 5.95 -3.52 -9.02
CA ALA A 48 5.11 -2.48 -8.41
C ALA A 48 5.81 -1.13 -8.47
N HIS A 49 7.08 -1.08 -8.09
CA HIS A 49 7.88 0.14 -8.09
C HIS A 49 8.01 0.71 -9.50
N GLU A 50 8.32 -0.13 -10.46
CA GLU A 50 8.45 0.30 -11.87
C GLU A 50 7.13 0.84 -12.42
N ALA A 51 6.02 0.15 -12.16
CA ALA A 51 4.71 0.59 -12.62
C ALA A 51 4.32 1.92 -11.98
N ALA A 52 4.50 2.06 -10.67
CA ALA A 52 4.18 3.28 -9.94
C ALA A 52 5.03 4.46 -10.42
N GLN A 53 6.32 4.22 -10.64
CA GLN A 53 7.26 5.25 -11.10
C GLN A 53 6.87 5.80 -12.46
N ALA A 54 6.26 4.99 -13.31
CA ALA A 54 5.84 5.38 -14.65
C ALA A 54 4.56 6.21 -14.66
N VAL A 55 3.84 6.29 -13.52
CA VAL A 55 2.58 7.02 -13.42
C VAL A 55 2.80 8.37 -12.74
N ASN A 56 2.63 9.45 -13.49
CA ASN A 56 2.86 10.80 -12.99
C ASN A 56 1.55 11.41 -12.44
N THR A 57 0.98 10.75 -11.44
CA THR A 57 -0.23 11.20 -10.76
C THR A 57 -0.05 11.05 -9.25
N ARG A 58 -0.95 11.65 -8.48
CA ARG A 58 -0.98 11.52 -7.02
C ARG A 58 -1.09 10.05 -6.60
N GLU A 59 -1.93 9.27 -7.28
CA GLU A 59 -2.12 7.85 -6.99
C GLU A 59 -0.88 7.03 -7.33
N GLY A 60 -0.18 7.36 -8.41
CA GLY A 60 1.12 6.75 -8.73
C GLY A 60 2.13 7.01 -7.63
N SER A 61 2.18 8.25 -7.14
CA SER A 61 3.04 8.61 -6.00
C SER A 61 2.65 7.85 -4.73
N TYR A 62 1.37 7.59 -4.52
CA TYR A 62 0.90 6.84 -3.36
C TYR A 62 1.39 5.39 -3.39
N TRP A 63 1.20 4.69 -4.50
CA TRP A 63 1.74 3.33 -4.65
C TRP A 63 3.25 3.29 -4.50
N HIS A 64 3.94 4.29 -5.04
CA HIS A 64 5.39 4.45 -4.93
C HIS A 64 5.82 4.61 -3.47
N ALA A 65 5.09 5.43 -2.72
CA ALA A 65 5.34 5.64 -1.29
C ALA A 65 5.18 4.35 -0.49
N ILE A 66 4.12 3.57 -0.78
CA ILE A 66 3.91 2.28 -0.10
C ILE A 66 5.06 1.33 -0.43
N ALA A 67 5.50 1.28 -1.68
CA ALA A 67 6.63 0.44 -2.08
C ALA A 67 7.88 0.77 -1.27
N HIS A 68 8.21 2.04 -1.10
CA HIS A 68 9.37 2.45 -0.31
C HIS A 68 9.17 2.18 1.19
N ARG A 69 7.94 2.29 1.69
CA ARG A 69 7.67 1.90 3.08
C ARG A 69 7.96 0.41 3.30
N GLN A 70 7.67 -0.43 2.30
CA GLN A 70 7.92 -1.87 2.35
C GLN A 70 9.37 -2.27 2.07
N GLU A 71 10.16 -1.40 1.45
CA GLU A 71 11.57 -1.67 1.09
C GLU A 71 12.45 -2.09 2.27
N PRO A 72 12.50 -1.55 3.50
CA PRO A 72 11.95 -0.31 4.06
C PRO A 72 12.92 0.87 3.91
N ASP A 73 12.43 1.93 3.33
CA ASP A 73 13.17 3.17 3.16
C ASP A 73 12.24 4.33 3.58
N ALA A 74 12.27 4.65 4.86
CA ALA A 74 11.40 5.66 5.44
C ALA A 74 11.58 7.05 4.82
N GLY A 75 12.80 7.41 4.47
CA GLY A 75 13.09 8.70 3.86
C GLY A 75 12.44 8.86 2.50
N ASN A 76 12.59 7.85 1.63
CA ASN A 76 11.95 7.82 0.32
C ASN A 76 10.42 7.72 0.44
N ALA A 77 9.93 6.90 1.35
CA ALA A 77 8.50 6.79 1.59
C ALA A 77 7.92 8.16 1.98
N SER A 78 8.56 8.87 2.90
CA SER A 78 8.13 10.19 3.34
C SER A 78 8.13 11.20 2.19
N TYR A 79 9.15 11.16 1.34
CA TYR A 79 9.23 12.03 0.17
C TYR A 79 8.01 11.80 -0.75
N TRP A 80 7.71 10.55 -1.08
CA TRP A 80 6.61 10.25 -2.00
C TRP A 80 5.25 10.52 -1.38
N PHE A 81 5.07 10.30 -0.07
CA PHE A 81 3.85 10.75 0.62
C PHE A 81 3.71 12.27 0.59
N GLY A 82 4.82 13.00 0.60
CA GLY A 82 4.80 14.45 0.39
C GLY A 82 4.21 14.83 -0.97
N GLN A 83 4.48 14.05 -2.01
CA GLN A 83 3.91 14.26 -3.34
C GLN A 83 2.42 13.91 -3.40
N VAL A 84 1.97 13.01 -2.54
CA VAL A 84 0.54 12.65 -2.44
C VAL A 84 -0.26 13.79 -1.82
N GLY A 85 0.28 14.43 -0.78
CA GLY A 85 -0.44 15.43 -0.01
C GLY A 85 -1.61 14.80 0.75
N ARG A 86 -2.74 15.51 0.81
CA ARG A 86 -3.98 15.00 1.42
C ARG A 86 -4.76 14.19 0.39
N HIS A 87 -4.95 12.92 0.67
CA HIS A 87 -5.70 12.07 -0.23
C HIS A 87 -7.13 11.85 0.29
N PRO A 88 -8.12 11.76 -0.62
CA PRO A 88 -9.52 11.54 -0.20
C PRO A 88 -9.76 10.30 0.66
N ILE A 89 -8.94 9.24 0.51
CA ILE A 89 -9.11 8.02 1.31
C ILE A 89 -8.68 8.20 2.78
N PHE A 90 -7.97 9.26 3.12
CA PHE A 90 -7.45 9.46 4.48
C PHE A 90 -8.56 9.57 5.53
N ALA A 91 -9.68 10.21 5.20
CA ALA A 91 -10.79 10.35 6.14
C ALA A 91 -11.37 8.99 6.55
N GLU A 92 -11.58 8.11 5.59
CA GLU A 92 -12.11 6.77 5.87
C GLU A 92 -11.07 5.88 6.55
N LEU A 93 -9.80 6.02 6.13
CA LEU A 93 -8.71 5.25 6.71
C LEU A 93 -8.50 5.58 8.19
N GLU A 94 -8.60 6.86 8.56
CA GLU A 94 -8.48 7.25 9.97
C GLU A 94 -9.63 6.72 10.82
N GLU A 95 -10.84 6.62 10.26
CA GLU A 95 -11.97 6.00 10.96
C GLU A 95 -11.76 4.51 11.17
N ILE A 96 -11.25 3.82 10.13
CA ILE A 96 -10.92 2.39 10.23
C ILE A 96 -9.84 2.16 11.28
N ALA A 97 -8.80 3.00 11.28
CA ALA A 97 -7.71 2.91 12.24
C ALA A 97 -8.20 3.11 13.67
N ASN A 98 -9.11 4.06 13.86
CA ASN A 98 -9.69 4.37 15.18
C ASN A 98 -8.62 4.48 16.26
N ASP A 99 -7.55 5.22 15.97
CA ASP A 99 -6.39 5.38 16.83
C ASP A 99 -6.06 6.87 16.94
N PRO A 100 -6.03 7.45 18.16
CA PRO A 100 -5.70 8.87 18.33
C PRO A 100 -4.34 9.26 17.73
N ALA A 101 -3.38 8.34 17.71
CA ALA A 101 -2.05 8.59 17.12
C ALA A 101 -2.09 8.72 15.60
N LEU A 102 -3.15 8.24 14.95
CA LEU A 102 -3.36 8.27 13.51
C LEU A 102 -4.55 9.14 13.12
N LYS A 103 -4.91 10.08 13.94
CA LYS A 103 -6.02 11.00 13.70
C LYS A 103 -5.56 12.45 13.89
N PRO A 104 -5.52 13.29 12.84
CA PRO A 104 -5.81 12.94 11.45
C PRO A 104 -4.83 11.91 10.89
N TRP A 105 -5.22 11.19 9.85
CA TRP A 105 -4.34 10.21 9.23
C TRP A 105 -3.05 10.89 8.78
N ASN A 106 -1.92 10.38 9.26
CA ASN A 106 -0.60 10.93 8.98
C ASN A 106 0.29 9.82 8.43
N PRO A 107 0.64 9.86 7.14
CA PRO A 107 1.47 8.83 6.54
C PRO A 107 2.81 8.62 7.24
N ARG A 108 3.44 9.69 7.72
CA ARG A 108 4.72 9.57 8.43
C ARG A 108 4.58 8.87 9.77
N ALA A 109 3.48 9.13 10.50
CA ALA A 109 3.19 8.42 11.73
C ALA A 109 2.98 6.92 11.47
N PHE A 110 2.32 6.58 10.36
CA PHE A 110 2.12 5.19 10.00
C PHE A 110 3.43 4.52 9.56
N ILE A 111 4.31 5.22 8.85
CA ILE A 111 5.65 4.71 8.53
C ILE A 111 6.39 4.32 9.80
N GLN A 112 6.39 5.20 10.81
CA GLN A 112 7.06 4.94 12.09
C GLN A 112 6.44 3.76 12.83
N MET A 113 5.13 3.64 12.79
CA MET A 113 4.41 2.51 13.39
C MET A 113 4.80 1.19 12.71
N CYS A 114 4.91 1.17 11.39
CA CYS A 114 5.35 -0.01 10.64
C CYS A 114 6.80 -0.38 10.98
N GLU A 115 7.69 0.60 11.13
CA GLU A 115 9.07 0.36 11.54
C GLU A 115 9.13 -0.31 12.92
N SER A 116 8.34 0.21 13.87
CA SER A 116 8.25 -0.39 15.21
C SER A 116 7.70 -1.81 15.15
N ALA A 117 6.70 -2.03 14.31
CA ALA A 117 6.09 -3.35 14.13
C ALA A 117 7.10 -4.37 13.57
N CYS A 118 7.95 -3.94 12.64
CA CYS A 118 8.97 -4.81 12.03
C CYS A 118 10.03 -5.26 13.03
N SER A 119 10.26 -4.49 14.09
CA SER A 119 11.17 -4.88 15.16
C SER A 119 10.56 -5.86 16.16
N GLN A 120 9.27 -6.17 16.00
CA GLN A 120 8.52 -7.04 16.90
C GLN A 120 7.74 -8.10 16.09
N PRO A 121 8.44 -9.02 15.39
CA PRO A 121 7.79 -10.03 14.57
C PRO A 121 6.83 -10.89 15.38
N GLY A 122 5.64 -11.15 14.82
CA GLY A 122 4.60 -11.94 15.47
C GLY A 122 3.78 -11.20 16.50
N SER A 123 4.04 -9.91 16.71
CA SER A 123 3.33 -9.10 17.71
C SER A 123 1.94 -8.68 17.24
N ALA A 124 1.11 -8.26 18.20
CA ALA A 124 -0.18 -7.64 17.91
C ALA A 124 -0.01 -6.36 17.09
N LEU A 125 1.07 -5.61 17.32
CA LEU A 125 1.37 -4.39 16.57
C LEU A 125 1.64 -4.70 15.10
N GLU A 126 2.42 -5.73 14.81
CA GLU A 126 2.68 -6.14 13.42
C GLU A 126 1.36 -6.50 12.72
N ARG A 127 0.54 -7.32 13.36
CA ARG A 127 -0.77 -7.71 12.81
C ARG A 127 -1.64 -6.49 12.56
N ARG A 128 -1.67 -5.56 13.51
CA ARG A 128 -2.45 -4.32 13.41
C ARG A 128 -1.99 -3.49 12.20
N CYS A 129 -0.67 -3.33 12.02
CA CYS A 129 -0.13 -2.60 10.89
C CYS A 129 -0.42 -3.28 9.56
N GLN A 130 -0.34 -4.62 9.52
CA GLN A 130 -0.70 -5.38 8.32
C GLN A 130 -2.17 -5.19 7.95
N GLU A 131 -3.06 -5.19 8.92
CA GLU A 131 -4.49 -4.95 8.70
C GLU A 131 -4.75 -3.52 8.19
N LEU A 132 -4.08 -2.53 8.76
CA LEU A 132 -4.19 -1.15 8.31
C LEU A 132 -3.63 -0.97 6.90
N GLN A 133 -2.51 -1.58 6.58
CA GLN A 133 -1.95 -1.55 5.23
C GLN A 133 -2.91 -2.18 4.22
N ARG A 134 -3.56 -3.27 4.61
CA ARG A 134 -4.55 -3.95 3.76
C ARG A 134 -5.77 -3.04 3.50
N ALA A 135 -6.25 -2.36 4.55
CA ALA A 135 -7.35 -1.41 4.42
C ALA A 135 -6.96 -0.23 3.51
N GLU A 136 -5.77 0.33 3.73
CA GLU A 136 -5.21 1.39 2.89
C GLU A 136 -5.14 0.98 1.43
N TRP A 137 -4.61 -0.22 1.17
CA TRP A 137 -4.51 -0.77 -0.17
C TRP A 137 -5.88 -0.87 -0.83
N GLN A 138 -6.87 -1.41 -0.10
CA GLN A 138 -8.22 -1.60 -0.65
C GLN A 138 -8.88 -0.27 -0.99
N LEU A 139 -8.80 0.70 -0.10
CA LEU A 139 -9.37 2.02 -0.32
C LEU A 139 -8.73 2.71 -1.53
N LEU A 140 -7.41 2.64 -1.63
CA LEU A 140 -6.70 3.25 -2.74
C LEU A 140 -6.97 2.53 -4.05
N PHE A 141 -6.99 1.19 -4.04
CA PHE A 141 -7.28 0.41 -5.23
C PHE A 141 -8.70 0.72 -5.75
N ASP A 142 -9.68 0.74 -4.87
CA ASP A 142 -11.06 1.06 -5.23
C ASP A 142 -11.18 2.48 -5.79
N TYR A 143 -10.45 3.41 -5.19
CA TYR A 143 -10.40 4.79 -5.67
C TYR A 143 -9.83 4.86 -7.10
N CYS A 144 -8.73 4.18 -7.35
CA CYS A 144 -8.10 4.13 -8.68
C CYS A 144 -9.02 3.45 -9.70
N ALA A 145 -9.72 2.40 -9.31
CA ALA A 145 -10.64 1.68 -10.20
C ALA A 145 -11.84 2.54 -10.59
N ARG A 146 -12.39 3.30 -9.64
CA ARG A 146 -13.51 4.22 -9.91
C ARG A 146 -13.08 5.36 -10.82
N ASP A 147 -11.90 5.93 -10.60
CA ASP A 147 -11.36 7.01 -11.41
C ASP A 147 -11.14 6.53 -12.86
N ALA A 148 -10.60 5.33 -13.04
CA ALA A 148 -10.42 4.73 -14.35
C ALA A 148 -11.76 4.50 -15.07
N ALA A 149 -12.81 4.12 -14.34
CA ALA A 149 -14.14 3.89 -14.89
C ALA A 149 -14.86 5.18 -15.26
N ALA A 150 -14.48 6.30 -14.66
CA ALA A 150 -15.08 7.61 -14.91
C ALA A 150 -14.59 8.27 -16.21
N VAL A 151 -13.53 7.73 -16.81
CA VAL A 151 -12.96 8.25 -18.09
C VAL A 151 -13.63 7.58 -19.34
#